data_f6135ebce51885408749b8d2dea55efb
#
_entry.id   f6135ebce51885408749b8d2dea55efb
#
_cell.length_a   1.000
_cell.length_b   1.000
_cell.length_c   1.000
_cell.angle_alpha   90.00
_cell.angle_beta   90.00
_cell.angle_gamma   90.00
#
_symmetry.space_group_name_H-M   'P 1'
#
loop_
_entity.id
_entity.type
_entity.pdbx_description
1 polymer ?
#
loop_
_entity_poly.entity_id
_entity_poly.type
_entity_poly.pdbx_seq_one_letter_code
_entity_poly.pdbx_strand_id
1 'polypeptide(L)'
;MINKLDGKIAFDSFSLTPNITLQAFKSLLKSNQIVSHEENEMAINIYLLPQKCGDKYFSIRLYFSQKNKVLTHLLISLQKNASIPSWTSWSEKDQLEVKKANDSWLSEEIGDIPPYKFSWGEITSVYSQREGSSYIAIKYY
;
A
#
# COMPACT_ATOMS: atom_id res chain seq x y z
N MET A 1 10.83 -6.94 -1.52
CA MET A 1 9.50 -6.39 -1.69
C MET A 1 9.44 -5.25 -2.70
N ILE A 2 10.18 -4.16 -2.52
CA ILE A 2 10.18 -3.03 -3.46
C ILE A 2 11.38 -3.10 -4.37
N ASN A 3 11.16 -3.15 -5.68
CA ASN A 3 12.23 -3.07 -6.65
C ASN A 3 12.50 -1.60 -7.01
N LYS A 4 13.66 -1.09 -6.64
CA LYS A 4 14.03 0.32 -6.85
C LYS A 4 14.21 0.67 -8.34
N LEU A 5 14.49 -0.30 -9.18
CA LEU A 5 14.75 -0.06 -10.60
C LEU A 5 13.48 0.12 -11.43
N ASP A 6 12.46 -0.67 -11.15
CA ASP A 6 11.24 -0.69 -11.96
C ASP A 6 9.95 -0.39 -11.21
N GLY A 7 10.00 -0.25 -9.89
CA GLY A 7 8.82 0.05 -9.08
C GLY A 7 7.90 -1.13 -8.80
N LYS A 8 8.32 -2.33 -9.09
CA LYS A 8 7.54 -3.53 -8.79
C LYS A 8 7.46 -3.75 -7.28
N ILE A 9 6.27 -4.05 -6.79
CA ILE A 9 6.00 -4.34 -5.38
C ILE A 9 5.58 -5.81 -5.27
N ALA A 10 6.37 -6.62 -4.57
CA ALA A 10 6.13 -8.06 -4.46
C ALA A 10 5.72 -8.42 -3.04
N PHE A 11 4.55 -9.06 -2.90
CA PHE A 11 4.08 -9.73 -1.70
C PHE A 11 4.26 -11.23 -1.87
N ASP A 12 4.04 -12.03 -0.83
CA ASP A 12 4.23 -13.48 -0.93
C ASP A 12 3.31 -14.13 -1.98
N SER A 13 2.07 -13.65 -2.10
CA SER A 13 1.07 -14.26 -2.98
C SER A 13 0.90 -13.58 -4.33
N PHE A 14 1.40 -12.35 -4.52
CA PHE A 14 1.25 -11.64 -5.79
C PHE A 14 2.23 -10.48 -5.89
N SER A 15 2.36 -9.92 -7.09
CA SER A 15 3.19 -8.74 -7.35
C SER A 15 2.40 -7.69 -8.11
N LEU A 16 2.74 -6.43 -7.86
CA LEU A 16 2.16 -5.28 -8.56
C LEU A 16 3.25 -4.59 -9.36
N THR A 17 2.94 -4.27 -10.61
CA THR A 17 3.83 -3.49 -11.48
C THR A 17 3.24 -2.10 -11.73
N PRO A 18 4.07 -1.09 -12.03
CA PRO A 18 3.53 0.20 -12.48
C PRO A 18 2.60 0.00 -13.67
N ASN A 19 1.47 0.71 -13.67
CA ASN A 19 0.48 0.68 -14.75
C ASN A 19 -0.21 -0.68 -14.95
N ILE A 20 -0.19 -1.57 -13.95
CA ILE A 20 -1.01 -2.78 -14.01
C ILE A 20 -2.48 -2.37 -14.15
N THR A 21 -3.21 -3.07 -15.04
CA THR A 21 -4.64 -2.79 -15.22
C THR A 21 -5.47 -3.41 -14.12
N LEU A 22 -6.66 -2.85 -13.88
CA LEU A 22 -7.60 -3.40 -12.91
C LEU A 22 -7.95 -4.86 -13.24
N GLN A 23 -8.15 -5.16 -14.52
CA GLN A 23 -8.48 -6.52 -14.96
C GLN A 23 -7.33 -7.49 -14.67
N ALA A 24 -6.09 -7.11 -14.98
CA ALA A 24 -4.92 -7.93 -14.71
C ALA A 24 -4.73 -8.14 -13.20
N PHE A 25 -4.95 -7.08 -12.41
CA PHE A 25 -4.89 -7.18 -10.95
C PHE A 25 -5.93 -8.18 -10.42
N LYS A 26 -7.17 -8.09 -10.87
CA LYS A 26 -8.24 -8.98 -10.40
C LYS A 26 -7.98 -10.45 -10.72
N SER A 27 -7.18 -10.74 -11.74
CA SER A 27 -6.79 -12.11 -12.06
C SER A 27 -5.68 -12.67 -11.18
N LEU A 28 -4.98 -11.79 -10.42
CA LEU A 28 -3.89 -12.21 -9.51
C LEU A 28 -4.39 -12.72 -8.17
N LEU A 29 -5.56 -12.26 -7.72
CA LEU A 29 -6.10 -12.55 -6.41
C LEU A 29 -7.50 -13.13 -6.49
N LYS A 30 -7.83 -14.00 -5.51
CA LYS A 30 -9.19 -14.48 -5.33
C LYS A 30 -10.07 -13.34 -4.82
N SER A 31 -11.34 -13.33 -5.23
CA SER A 31 -12.28 -12.27 -4.84
C SER A 31 -12.47 -12.14 -3.32
N ASN A 32 -12.29 -13.24 -2.56
CA ASN A 32 -12.40 -13.21 -1.10
C ASN A 32 -11.26 -12.44 -0.42
N GLN A 33 -10.23 -12.04 -1.15
CA GLN A 33 -9.16 -11.18 -0.64
C GLN A 33 -9.51 -9.70 -0.71
N ILE A 34 -10.58 -9.33 -1.39
CA ILE A 34 -11.01 -7.94 -1.52
C ILE A 34 -12.03 -7.64 -0.42
N VAL A 35 -11.71 -6.67 0.45
CA VAL A 35 -12.60 -6.22 1.52
C VAL A 35 -13.64 -5.24 0.99
N SER A 36 -13.21 -4.28 0.17
CA SER A 36 -14.11 -3.30 -0.42
C SER A 36 -13.63 -2.88 -1.81
N HIS A 37 -14.59 -2.50 -2.64
CA HIS A 37 -14.36 -1.97 -3.98
C HIS A 37 -15.29 -0.77 -4.13
N GLU A 38 -14.72 0.43 -4.09
CA GLU A 38 -15.47 1.68 -4.18
C GLU A 38 -15.03 2.44 -5.43
N GLU A 39 -15.97 3.06 -6.12
CA GLU A 39 -15.70 3.82 -7.32
C GLU A 39 -16.34 5.20 -7.24
N ASN A 40 -15.63 6.19 -7.76
CA ASN A 40 -16.16 7.52 -8.02
C ASN A 40 -15.74 7.97 -9.42
N GLU A 41 -16.02 9.22 -9.78
CA GLU A 41 -15.72 9.74 -11.13
C GLU A 41 -14.22 9.75 -11.43
N MET A 42 -13.37 9.81 -10.42
CA MET A 42 -11.93 9.98 -10.60
C MET A 42 -11.13 8.71 -10.40
N ALA A 43 -11.56 7.84 -9.47
CA ALA A 43 -10.74 6.70 -9.07
C ALA A 43 -11.57 5.48 -8.68
N ILE A 44 -10.93 4.33 -8.81
CA ILE A 44 -11.40 3.05 -8.28
C ILE A 44 -10.50 2.70 -7.11
N ASN A 45 -11.09 2.52 -5.93
CA ASN A 45 -10.38 2.24 -4.70
C ASN A 45 -10.66 0.81 -4.25
N ILE A 46 -9.62 -0.02 -4.13
CA ILE A 46 -9.75 -1.40 -3.68
C ILE A 46 -8.95 -1.59 -2.39
N TYR A 47 -9.66 -2.05 -1.36
CA TYR A 47 -9.06 -2.37 -0.07
C TYR A 47 -8.96 -3.89 0.06
N LEU A 48 -7.75 -4.39 0.36
CA LEU A 48 -7.49 -5.82 0.47
C LEU A 48 -7.47 -6.27 1.93
N LEU A 49 -7.73 -7.55 2.15
CA LEU A 49 -7.32 -8.19 3.40
C LEU A 49 -5.80 -8.04 3.54
N PRO A 50 -5.27 -7.96 4.78
CA PRO A 50 -3.84 -7.83 4.97
C PRO A 50 -3.06 -8.91 4.25
N GLN A 51 -1.96 -8.52 3.61
CA GLN A 51 -1.13 -9.41 2.82
C GLN A 51 0.22 -9.60 3.50
N LYS A 52 0.76 -10.80 3.38
CA LYS A 52 2.03 -11.16 3.99
C LYS A 52 3.20 -10.93 3.03
N CYS A 53 4.30 -10.42 3.56
CA CYS A 53 5.58 -10.38 2.86
C CYS A 53 6.65 -10.83 3.86
N GLY A 54 7.18 -12.04 3.68
CA GLY A 54 8.10 -12.65 4.64
C GLY A 54 7.42 -12.88 5.99
N ASP A 55 7.98 -12.27 7.04
CA ASP A 55 7.43 -12.34 8.40
C ASP A 55 6.52 -11.16 8.76
N LYS A 56 6.22 -10.28 7.81
CA LYS A 56 5.48 -9.06 8.04
C LYS A 56 4.13 -9.08 7.34
N TYR A 57 3.15 -8.39 7.95
CA TYR A 57 1.82 -8.18 7.37
C TYR A 57 1.66 -6.73 7.00
N PHE A 58 0.98 -6.49 5.86
CA PHE A 58 0.69 -5.14 5.35
C PHE A 58 -0.78 -4.98 5.05
N SER A 59 -1.36 -3.86 5.48
CA SER A 59 -2.62 -3.40 4.93
C SER A 59 -2.34 -2.80 3.55
N ILE A 60 -3.25 -3.00 2.60
CA ILE A 60 -3.06 -2.54 1.22
C ILE A 60 -4.34 -1.89 0.72
N ARG A 61 -4.19 -0.68 0.19
CA ARG A 61 -5.26 0.02 -0.51
C ARG A 61 -4.73 0.45 -1.87
N LEU A 62 -5.46 0.12 -2.92
CA LEU A 62 -5.05 0.35 -4.31
C LEU A 62 -5.98 1.37 -4.95
N TYR A 63 -5.39 2.28 -5.76
CA TYR A 63 -6.13 3.31 -6.48
C TYR A 63 -5.85 3.17 -7.97
N PHE A 64 -6.90 2.90 -8.74
CA PHE A 64 -6.84 2.81 -10.20
C PHE A 64 -7.52 4.03 -10.80
N SER A 65 -7.00 4.51 -11.93
CA SER A 65 -7.63 5.60 -12.68
C SER A 65 -8.94 5.11 -13.32
N GLN A 66 -10.00 5.90 -13.21
CA GLN A 66 -11.25 5.60 -13.93
C GLN A 66 -11.10 5.70 -15.43
N LYS A 67 -10.22 6.58 -15.91
CA LYS A 67 -10.05 6.87 -17.34
C LYS A 67 -9.47 5.67 -18.09
N ASN A 68 -8.39 5.08 -17.58
CA ASN A 68 -7.68 4.00 -18.27
C ASN A 68 -7.53 2.72 -17.46
N LYS A 69 -8.11 2.68 -16.24
CA LYS A 69 -8.14 1.51 -15.38
C LYS A 69 -6.76 0.97 -15.00
N VAL A 70 -5.74 1.85 -14.91
CA VAL A 70 -4.40 1.45 -14.48
C VAL A 70 -4.12 1.92 -13.06
N LEU A 71 -3.25 1.19 -12.38
CA LEU A 71 -2.82 1.52 -11.01
C LEU A 71 -2.01 2.82 -11.02
N THR A 72 -2.47 3.80 -10.24
CA THR A 72 -1.79 5.10 -10.11
C THR A 72 -0.99 5.20 -8.83
N HIS A 73 -1.53 4.70 -7.74
CA HIS A 73 -0.82 4.70 -6.46
C HIS A 73 -1.42 3.65 -5.52
N LEU A 74 -0.67 3.33 -4.49
CA LEU A 74 -1.15 2.43 -3.45
C LEU A 74 -0.66 2.92 -2.09
N LEU A 75 -1.43 2.57 -1.06
CA LEU A 75 -1.10 2.84 0.34
C LEU A 75 -0.88 1.50 1.01
N ILE A 76 0.28 1.33 1.63
CA ILE A 76 0.58 0.14 2.42
C ILE A 76 0.98 0.56 3.83
N SER A 77 0.75 -0.31 4.80
CA SER A 77 1.15 -0.04 6.17
C SER A 77 1.40 -1.34 6.92
N LEU A 78 2.44 -1.35 7.73
CA LEU A 78 2.74 -2.50 8.58
C LEU A 78 1.62 -2.73 9.58
N GLN A 79 1.30 -4.00 9.80
CA GLN A 79 0.33 -4.47 10.78
C GLN A 79 0.93 -5.57 11.65
N LYS A 80 0.35 -5.75 12.85
CA LYS A 80 0.81 -6.77 13.79
C LYS A 80 0.39 -8.18 13.39
N ASN A 81 -0.74 -8.31 12.67
CA ASN A 81 -1.31 -9.61 12.31
C ASN A 81 -2.19 -9.49 11.06
N ALA A 82 -2.81 -10.60 10.68
CA ALA A 82 -3.65 -10.67 9.48
C ALA A 82 -5.07 -10.15 9.67
N SER A 83 -5.41 -9.63 10.85
CA SER A 83 -6.75 -9.13 11.15
C SER A 83 -6.95 -7.71 10.62
N ILE A 84 -8.19 -7.42 10.18
CA ILE A 84 -8.57 -6.05 9.79
C ILE A 84 -8.66 -5.22 11.08
N PRO A 85 -7.94 -4.05 11.16
CA PRO A 85 -8.03 -3.18 12.33
C PRO A 85 -9.47 -2.66 12.52
N SER A 86 -9.89 -2.55 13.78
CA SER A 86 -11.20 -1.97 14.11
C SER A 86 -11.03 -0.58 14.72
N TRP A 87 -12.04 0.28 14.53
CA TRP A 87 -12.04 1.61 15.10
C TRP A 87 -12.07 1.61 16.64
N THR A 88 -12.59 0.55 17.25
CA THR A 88 -12.66 0.44 18.71
C THR A 88 -11.27 0.25 19.34
N SER A 89 -10.30 -0.23 18.59
CA SER A 89 -8.92 -0.41 19.03
C SER A 89 -7.98 0.73 18.57
N TRP A 90 -8.53 1.77 17.92
CA TRP A 90 -7.74 2.88 17.41
C TRP A 90 -7.18 3.74 18.53
N SER A 91 -5.92 4.17 18.42
CA SER A 91 -5.34 5.21 19.25
C SER A 91 -4.29 5.99 18.45
N GLU A 92 -4.16 7.29 18.76
CA GLU A 92 -3.14 8.12 18.12
C GLU A 92 -1.73 7.60 18.42
N LYS A 93 -1.51 7.13 19.66
CA LYS A 93 -0.23 6.56 20.08
C LYS A 93 0.16 5.38 19.21
N ASP A 94 -0.79 4.47 18.94
CA ASP A 94 -0.54 3.30 18.10
C ASP A 94 -0.22 3.72 16.67
N GLN A 95 -0.90 4.74 16.14
CA GLN A 95 -0.63 5.23 14.78
C GLN A 95 0.74 5.90 14.67
N LEU A 96 1.20 6.58 15.70
CA LEU A 96 2.56 7.13 15.73
C LEU A 96 3.61 6.03 15.79
N GLU A 97 3.34 4.94 16.50
CA GLU A 97 4.21 3.75 16.51
C GLU A 97 4.25 3.08 15.14
N VAL A 98 3.11 3.00 14.45
CA VAL A 98 3.04 2.50 13.07
C VAL A 98 3.86 3.37 12.14
N LYS A 99 3.79 4.70 12.28
CA LYS A 99 4.62 5.63 11.49
C LYS A 99 6.10 5.33 11.67
N LYS A 100 6.55 5.13 12.89
CA LYS A 100 7.95 4.77 13.18
C LYS A 100 8.34 3.43 12.56
N ALA A 101 7.44 2.44 12.66
CA ALA A 101 7.68 1.12 12.09
C ALA A 101 7.77 1.19 10.56
N ASN A 102 6.88 1.96 9.93
CA ASN A 102 6.91 2.18 8.49
C ASN A 102 8.20 2.86 8.06
N ASP A 103 8.64 3.89 8.79
CA ASP A 103 9.88 4.62 8.49
C ASP A 103 11.09 3.68 8.57
N SER A 104 11.18 2.88 9.63
CA SER A 104 12.29 1.94 9.83
C SER A 104 12.31 0.86 8.75
N TRP A 105 11.14 0.31 8.43
CA TRP A 105 11.04 -0.71 7.40
C TRP A 105 11.46 -0.18 6.04
N LEU A 106 11.01 1.04 5.66
CA LEU A 106 11.40 1.67 4.41
C LEU A 106 12.90 1.90 4.31
N SER A 107 13.50 2.40 5.39
CA SER A 107 14.94 2.65 5.43
C SER A 107 15.72 1.36 5.21
N GLU A 108 15.32 0.26 5.82
CA GLU A 108 15.94 -1.04 5.62
C GLU A 108 15.71 -1.59 4.21
N GLU A 109 14.46 -1.50 3.73
CA GLU A 109 14.06 -2.06 2.44
C GLU A 109 14.75 -1.35 1.26
N ILE A 110 14.80 -0.01 1.31
CA ILE A 110 15.36 0.80 0.23
C ILE A 110 16.87 0.99 0.42
N GLY A 111 17.33 1.00 1.66
CA GLY A 111 18.75 1.18 1.97
C GLY A 111 19.24 2.61 1.81
N ASP A 112 18.33 3.59 1.92
CA ASP A 112 18.64 5.01 1.75
C ASP A 112 17.80 5.86 2.70
N ILE A 113 17.96 7.18 2.63
CA ILE A 113 17.21 8.15 3.41
C ILE A 113 16.21 8.91 2.54
N PRO A 114 15.08 9.39 3.10
CA PRO A 114 14.13 10.20 2.35
C PRO A 114 14.78 11.49 1.81
N PRO A 115 14.30 12.03 0.68
CA PRO A 115 13.14 11.59 -0.08
C PRO A 115 13.45 10.40 -1.00
N TYR A 116 12.46 9.49 -1.14
CA TYR A 116 12.59 8.30 -1.99
C TYR A 116 11.96 8.58 -3.35
N LYS A 117 12.77 9.10 -4.28
CA LYS A 117 12.32 9.43 -5.64
C LYS A 117 13.07 8.59 -6.66
N PHE A 118 12.32 8.04 -7.61
CA PHE A 118 12.83 7.13 -8.64
C PHE A 118 12.30 7.57 -10.00
N SER A 119 12.85 7.00 -11.06
CA SER A 119 12.37 7.29 -12.43
C SER A 119 10.91 6.87 -12.65
N TRP A 120 10.44 5.85 -11.95
CA TRP A 120 9.09 5.30 -12.09
C TRP A 120 8.07 5.93 -11.13
N GLY A 121 8.51 6.64 -10.10
CA GLY A 121 7.60 7.19 -9.10
C GLY A 121 8.30 7.63 -7.84
N GLU A 122 7.51 7.78 -6.77
CA GLU A 122 8.03 8.20 -5.46
C GLU A 122 7.35 7.45 -4.32
N ILE A 123 8.05 7.36 -3.19
CA ILE A 123 7.56 6.70 -1.98
C ILE A 123 7.65 7.70 -0.83
N THR A 124 6.57 7.81 -0.04
CA THR A 124 6.50 8.71 1.11
C THR A 124 5.86 7.99 2.29
N SER A 125 6.48 8.07 3.47
CA SER A 125 5.86 7.61 4.72
C SER A 125 5.10 8.77 5.35
N VAL A 126 3.83 8.55 5.66
CA VAL A 126 2.90 9.61 6.08
C VAL A 126 2.22 9.22 7.39
N TYR A 127 2.07 10.20 8.29
CA TYR A 127 1.08 10.17 9.35
C TYR A 127 0.04 11.24 9.04
N SER A 128 -1.19 10.83 8.81
CA SER A 128 -2.29 11.76 8.53
C SER A 128 -3.11 11.97 9.79
N GLN A 129 -2.95 13.13 10.41
CA GLN A 129 -3.72 13.50 11.59
C GLN A 129 -5.22 13.59 11.26
N ARG A 130 -5.54 14.09 10.07
CA ARG A 130 -6.92 14.22 9.59
C ARG A 130 -7.62 12.88 9.48
N GLU A 131 -6.93 11.86 8.94
CA GLU A 131 -7.47 10.52 8.75
C GLU A 131 -7.24 9.61 9.95
N GLY A 132 -6.36 10.01 10.86
CA GLY A 132 -6.01 9.20 12.02
C GLY A 132 -5.26 7.93 11.65
N SER A 133 -4.45 7.97 10.60
CA SER A 133 -3.75 6.77 10.12
C SER A 133 -2.34 7.08 9.64
N SER A 134 -1.48 6.06 9.70
CA SER A 134 -0.12 6.09 9.17
C SER A 134 -0.03 5.09 8.02
N TYR A 135 0.65 5.49 6.94
CA TYR A 135 0.81 4.65 5.77
C TYR A 135 2.03 5.05 4.96
N ILE A 136 2.42 4.15 4.07
CA ILE A 136 3.44 4.39 3.05
C ILE A 136 2.70 4.57 1.73
N ALA A 137 2.85 5.73 1.12
CA ALA A 137 2.26 6.04 -0.17
C ALA A 137 3.28 5.75 -1.27
N ILE A 138 2.92 4.91 -2.22
CA ILE A 138 3.72 4.59 -3.40
C ILE A 138 2.96 5.12 -4.60
N LYS A 139 3.53 6.14 -5.24
CA LYS A 139 2.88 6.84 -6.36
C LYS A 139 3.69 6.63 -7.63
N TYR A 140 3.03 6.14 -8.67
CA TYR A 140 3.64 5.96 -9.99
C TYR A 140 3.43 7.19 -10.87
N TYR A 141 4.43 7.51 -11.69
CA TYR A 141 4.35 8.64 -12.63
C TYR A 141 3.57 8.28 -13.90
#